data_bb47ccdd5d0fa8a23cfbad72288797ce
#
_entry.id   bb47ccdd5d0fa8a23cfbad72288797ce
#
_cell.length_a   1.000
_cell.length_b   1.000
_cell.length_c   1.000
_cell.angle_alpha   90.00
_cell.angle_beta   90.00
_cell.angle_gamma   90.00
#
_symmetry.space_group_name_H-M   'P 1'
#
loop_
_entity.id
_entity.type
_entity.pdbx_description
1 polymer ?
#
loop_
_entity_poly.entity_id
_entity_poly.type
_entity_poly.pdbx_seq_one_letter_code
_entity_poly.pdbx_strand_id
1 'polypeptide(L)'
;MIRFELDLKSGVPFHRQIVDQIRCGIASDRLLPGEQLPTVRDLAVQLQVNPNTVRKAYSELEILDILDTQQGTGTFVSHREVEIDDAEKERKVRQICDELVARGNQYGFTLADILNHLQRRHENG
;
A
#
# COMPACT_ATOMS: atom_id res chain seq x y z
N MET A 1 -0.58 13.62 -5.56
CA MET A 1 0.28 13.37 -4.39
C MET A 1 -0.55 12.91 -3.21
N ILE A 2 -0.04 12.01 -2.42
CA ILE A 2 -0.73 11.54 -1.21
C ILE A 2 -0.19 12.27 0.02
N ARG A 3 -1.00 12.30 1.06
CA ARG A 3 -0.58 12.78 2.37
C ARG A 3 -0.24 11.56 3.24
N PHE A 4 1.00 11.51 3.73
CA PHE A 4 1.45 10.44 4.60
C PHE A 4 1.00 10.70 6.04
N GLU A 5 0.44 9.69 6.68
CA GLU A 5 0.06 9.73 8.08
C GLU A 5 0.47 8.41 8.76
N LEU A 6 1.07 8.51 9.95
CA LEU A 6 1.42 7.34 10.73
C LEU A 6 0.40 7.12 11.84
N ASP A 7 -0.03 5.87 11.98
CA ASP A 7 -0.87 5.45 13.10
C ASP A 7 0.04 4.87 14.18
N LEU A 8 0.20 5.62 15.27
CA LEU A 8 1.07 5.25 16.37
C LEU A 8 0.52 4.10 17.22
N LYS A 9 -0.78 3.81 17.07
CA LYS A 9 -1.49 2.84 17.91
C LYS A 9 -1.73 1.49 17.24
N SER A 10 -1.46 1.39 15.93
CA SER A 10 -1.80 0.18 15.17
C SER A 10 -0.92 -1.02 15.48
N GLY A 11 0.29 -0.79 16.01
CA GLY A 11 1.30 -1.85 16.18
C GLY A 11 2.00 -2.25 14.89
N VAL A 12 1.58 -1.74 13.74
CA VAL A 12 2.26 -1.97 12.45
C VAL A 12 3.52 -1.14 12.40
N PRO A 13 4.69 -1.71 12.03
CA PRO A 13 5.93 -0.95 11.91
C PRO A 13 5.78 0.23 10.96
N PHE A 14 6.43 1.35 11.26
CA PHE A 14 6.29 2.58 10.48
C PHE A 14 6.71 2.40 9.02
N HIS A 15 7.79 1.66 8.75
CA HIS A 15 8.20 1.41 7.36
C HIS A 15 7.12 0.67 6.58
N ARG A 16 6.41 -0.26 7.22
CA ARG A 16 5.29 -0.98 6.59
C ARG A 16 4.13 -0.05 6.29
N GLN A 17 3.81 0.86 7.20
CA GLN A 17 2.76 1.85 6.96
C GLN A 17 3.10 2.75 5.76
N ILE A 18 4.36 3.15 5.61
CA ILE A 18 4.79 3.96 4.47
C ILE A 18 4.66 3.17 3.16
N VAL A 19 5.13 1.92 3.15
CA VAL A 19 4.99 1.02 1.98
C VAL A 19 3.53 0.88 1.58
N ASP A 20 2.67 0.58 2.54
CA ASP A 20 1.24 0.34 2.28
C ASP A 20 0.56 1.59 1.75
N GLN A 21 0.88 2.78 2.28
CA GLN A 21 0.29 4.04 1.80
C GLN A 21 0.73 4.37 0.38
N ILE A 22 1.98 4.13 0.01
CA ILE A 22 2.47 4.33 -1.35
C ILE A 22 1.76 3.36 -2.31
N ARG A 23 1.71 2.08 -1.97
CA ARG A 23 1.04 1.08 -2.80
C ARG A 23 -0.45 1.38 -2.97
N CYS A 24 -1.12 1.78 -1.90
CA CYS A 24 -2.52 2.18 -1.94
C CYS A 24 -2.72 3.42 -2.81
N GLY A 25 -1.83 4.41 -2.69
CA GLY A 25 -1.87 5.62 -3.52
C GLY A 25 -1.73 5.33 -5.01
N ILE A 26 -0.85 4.41 -5.37
CA ILE A 26 -0.66 3.99 -6.76
C ILE A 26 -1.90 3.22 -7.26
N ALA A 27 -2.40 2.29 -6.47
CA ALA A 27 -3.57 1.49 -6.84
C ALA A 27 -4.84 2.33 -7.02
N SER A 28 -4.95 3.43 -6.28
CA SER A 28 -6.11 4.34 -6.33
C SER A 28 -5.92 5.54 -7.24
N ASP A 29 -4.85 5.57 -8.03
CA ASP A 29 -4.48 6.67 -8.93
C ASP A 29 -4.24 8.01 -8.25
N ARG A 30 -4.02 8.03 -6.94
CA ARG A 30 -3.61 9.24 -6.21
C ARG A 30 -2.11 9.52 -6.37
N LEU A 31 -1.34 8.49 -6.68
CA LEU A 31 0.05 8.59 -7.14
C LEU A 31 0.13 8.07 -8.56
N LEU A 32 0.55 8.93 -9.47
CA LEU A 32 0.60 8.61 -10.90
C LEU A 32 1.99 8.12 -11.31
N PRO A 33 2.10 7.29 -12.37
CA PRO A 33 3.41 6.91 -12.91
C PRO A 33 4.25 8.15 -13.21
N GLY A 34 5.53 8.11 -12.80
CA GLY A 34 6.45 9.23 -12.98
C GLY A 34 6.35 10.33 -11.95
N GLU A 35 5.36 10.30 -11.07
CA GLU A 35 5.22 11.32 -10.03
C GLU A 35 6.38 11.24 -9.04
N GLN A 36 6.93 12.39 -8.66
CA GLN A 36 8.02 12.46 -7.71
C GLN A 36 7.51 12.35 -6.27
N LEU A 37 8.17 11.52 -5.48
CA LEU A 37 7.92 11.40 -4.05
C LEU A 37 8.82 12.33 -3.26
N PRO A 38 8.47 12.65 -2.00
CA PRO A 38 9.39 13.38 -1.12
C PRO A 38 10.73 12.66 -0.99
N THR A 39 11.81 13.39 -0.78
CA THR A 39 13.09 12.77 -0.46
C THR A 39 12.99 12.02 0.86
N VAL A 40 13.90 11.08 1.09
CA VAL A 40 13.98 10.35 2.37
C VAL A 40 14.04 11.33 3.54
N ARG A 41 14.90 12.35 3.42
CA ARG A 41 15.06 13.35 4.49
C ARG A 41 13.78 14.15 4.73
N ASP A 42 13.16 14.63 3.66
CA ASP A 42 11.96 15.45 3.78
C ASP A 42 10.80 14.67 4.41
N LEU A 43 10.60 13.44 3.97
CA LEU A 43 9.53 12.60 4.52
C LEU A 43 9.81 12.23 5.99
N ALA A 44 11.06 11.95 6.33
CA ALA A 44 11.46 11.65 7.70
C ALA A 44 11.19 12.84 8.63
N VAL A 45 11.50 14.06 8.18
CA VAL A 45 11.19 15.27 8.94
C VAL A 45 9.69 15.47 9.06
N GLN A 46 8.95 15.32 7.97
CA GLN A 46 7.50 15.48 7.96
C GLN A 46 6.80 14.52 8.92
N LEU A 47 7.24 13.26 8.96
CA LEU A 47 6.65 12.21 9.80
C LEU A 47 7.29 12.12 11.19
N GLN A 48 8.38 12.84 11.43
CA GLN A 48 9.12 12.80 12.69
C GLN A 48 9.63 11.37 13.00
N VAL A 49 10.18 10.71 12.00
CA VAL A 49 10.76 9.38 12.13
C VAL A 49 12.23 9.40 11.73
N ASN A 50 12.94 8.31 12.08
CA ASN A 50 14.32 8.13 11.65
C ASN A 50 14.37 8.02 10.12
N PRO A 51 15.30 8.71 9.43
CA PRO A 51 15.47 8.57 7.98
C PRO A 51 15.65 7.12 7.51
N ASN A 52 16.24 6.26 8.34
CA ASN A 52 16.39 4.84 8.02
C ASN A 52 15.04 4.13 7.86
N THR A 53 14.03 4.56 8.59
CA THR A 53 12.66 4.02 8.45
C THR A 53 12.11 4.32 7.06
N VAL A 54 12.25 5.55 6.59
CA VAL A 54 11.82 5.93 5.24
C VAL A 54 12.66 5.23 4.18
N ARG A 55 13.98 5.19 4.38
CA ARG A 55 14.89 4.52 3.45
C ARG A 55 14.56 3.05 3.29
N LYS A 56 14.23 2.37 4.40
CA LYS A 56 13.83 0.96 4.36
C LYS A 56 12.56 0.76 3.53
N ALA A 57 11.57 1.63 3.70
CA ALA A 57 10.33 1.58 2.92
C ALA A 57 10.59 1.80 1.43
N TYR A 58 11.35 2.84 1.09
CA TYR A 58 11.67 3.16 -0.30
C TYR A 58 12.49 2.06 -0.96
N SER A 59 13.47 1.49 -0.24
CA SER A 59 14.30 0.40 -0.76
C SER A 59 13.47 -0.85 -1.07
N GLU A 60 12.53 -1.19 -0.22
CA GLU A 60 11.62 -2.32 -0.48
C GLU A 60 10.83 -2.11 -1.77
N LEU A 61 10.30 -0.90 -1.97
CA LEU A 61 9.53 -0.57 -3.16
C LEU A 61 10.40 -0.50 -4.43
N GLU A 62 11.65 -0.09 -4.30
CA GLU A 62 12.62 -0.11 -5.41
C GLU A 62 12.94 -1.53 -5.85
N ILE A 63 13.14 -2.44 -4.89
CA ILE A 63 13.38 -3.87 -5.19
C ILE A 63 12.20 -4.47 -5.94
N LEU A 64 10.98 -4.05 -5.62
CA LEU A 64 9.76 -4.50 -6.29
C LEU A 64 9.48 -3.77 -7.61
N ASP A 65 10.37 -2.88 -8.06
CA ASP A 65 10.20 -2.06 -9.26
C ASP A 65 8.98 -1.13 -9.22
N ILE A 66 8.50 -0.81 -8.03
CA ILE A 66 7.37 0.12 -7.82
C ILE A 66 7.87 1.57 -7.81
N LEU A 67 9.08 1.80 -7.29
CA LEU A 67 9.73 3.10 -7.29
C LEU A 67 11.04 3.03 -8.07
N ASP A 68 11.39 4.16 -8.70
CA ASP A 68 12.66 4.36 -9.37
C ASP A 68 13.40 5.50 -8.70
N THR A 69 14.62 5.25 -8.24
CA THR A 69 15.48 6.31 -7.71
C THR A 69 16.47 6.74 -8.78
N GLN A 70 16.51 8.04 -9.05
CA GLN A 70 17.48 8.67 -9.94
C GLN A 70 18.45 9.49 -9.11
N GLN A 71 19.71 9.10 -9.12
CA GLN A 71 20.74 9.78 -8.34
C GLN A 71 20.81 11.27 -8.67
N GLY A 72 20.76 12.10 -7.63
CA GLY A 72 20.80 13.55 -7.77
C GLY A 72 19.47 14.20 -8.19
N THR A 73 18.47 13.43 -8.56
CA THR A 73 17.17 13.94 -9.04
C THR A 73 16.02 13.62 -8.08
N GLY A 74 15.96 12.40 -7.55
CA GLY A 74 14.94 12.01 -6.57
C GLY A 74 14.39 10.61 -6.79
N THR A 75 13.30 10.33 -6.10
CA THR A 75 12.58 9.06 -6.16
C THR A 75 11.22 9.29 -6.81
N PHE A 76 10.89 8.45 -7.77
CA PHE A 76 9.70 8.60 -8.62
C PHE A 76 8.90 7.30 -8.63
N VAL A 77 7.59 7.43 -8.82
CA VAL A 77 6.73 6.28 -9.09
C VAL A 77 7.14 5.70 -10.45
N SER A 78 7.34 4.38 -10.51
CA SER A 78 7.77 3.70 -11.72
C SER A 78 6.73 3.83 -12.83
N HIS A 79 7.18 3.92 -14.08
CA HIS A 79 6.32 3.87 -15.27
C HIS A 79 5.96 2.44 -15.66
N ARG A 80 6.53 1.43 -15.00
CA ARG A 80 6.23 0.04 -15.33
C ARG A 80 4.81 -0.31 -14.91
N GLU A 81 3.97 -0.59 -15.90
CA GLU A 81 2.72 -1.24 -15.66
C GLU A 81 3.03 -2.68 -15.26
N VAL A 82 2.68 -3.05 -14.04
CA VAL A 82 2.61 -4.45 -13.68
C VAL A 82 1.33 -4.95 -14.34
N GLU A 83 1.44 -5.45 -15.57
CA GLU A 83 0.34 -6.14 -16.22
C GLU A 83 0.12 -7.47 -15.47
N ILE A 84 -0.74 -7.42 -14.48
CA ILE A 84 -1.26 -8.64 -13.89
C ILE A 84 -2.33 -9.14 -14.86
N ASP A 85 -2.14 -10.31 -15.47
CA ASP A 85 -3.14 -10.88 -16.34
C ASP A 85 -4.43 -11.22 -15.57
N ASP A 86 -5.55 -11.39 -16.27
CA ASP A 86 -6.84 -11.64 -15.64
C ASP A 86 -6.86 -12.91 -14.79
N ALA A 87 -6.13 -13.94 -15.19
CA ALA A 87 -6.04 -15.18 -14.44
C ALA A 87 -5.29 -14.98 -13.12
N GLU A 88 -4.24 -14.17 -13.11
CA GLU A 88 -3.49 -13.84 -11.90
C GLU A 88 -4.31 -12.95 -10.96
N LYS A 89 -5.04 -11.98 -11.50
CA LYS A 89 -5.98 -11.17 -10.71
C LYS A 89 -7.01 -12.05 -10.01
N GLU A 90 -7.59 -12.98 -10.74
CA GLU A 90 -8.59 -13.90 -10.20
C GLU A 90 -8.02 -14.75 -9.07
N ARG A 91 -6.80 -15.27 -9.23
CA ARG A 91 -6.14 -16.05 -8.17
C ARG A 91 -5.88 -15.23 -6.93
N LYS A 92 -5.42 -13.98 -7.09
CA LYS A 92 -5.14 -13.09 -5.96
C LYS A 92 -6.40 -12.68 -5.22
N VAL A 93 -7.45 -12.33 -5.95
CA VAL A 93 -8.75 -11.98 -5.35
C VAL A 93 -9.30 -13.18 -4.59
N ARG A 94 -9.23 -14.38 -5.17
CA ARG A 94 -9.67 -15.60 -4.52
C ARG A 94 -8.90 -15.86 -3.23
N GLN A 95 -7.58 -15.72 -3.27
CA GLN A 95 -6.74 -15.90 -2.08
C GLN A 95 -7.14 -14.95 -0.97
N ILE A 96 -7.32 -13.67 -1.29
CA ILE A 96 -7.72 -12.65 -0.31
C ILE A 96 -9.09 -12.99 0.28
N CYS A 97 -10.04 -13.41 -0.56
CA CYS A 97 -11.36 -13.82 -0.11
C CYS A 97 -11.29 -15.05 0.81
N ASP A 98 -10.49 -16.05 0.45
CA ASP A 98 -10.31 -17.25 1.27
C ASP A 98 -9.72 -16.91 2.64
N GLU A 99 -8.73 -16.04 2.68
CA GLU A 99 -8.12 -15.57 3.93
C GLU A 99 -9.14 -14.80 4.79
N LEU A 100 -9.94 -13.95 4.15
CA LEU A 100 -10.97 -13.18 4.84
C LEU A 100 -12.02 -14.08 5.47
N VAL A 101 -12.52 -15.07 4.71
CA VAL A 101 -13.50 -16.03 5.19
C VAL A 101 -12.93 -16.88 6.32
N ALA A 102 -11.71 -17.39 6.17
CA ALA A 102 -11.05 -18.18 7.20
C ALA A 102 -10.88 -17.39 8.50
N ARG A 103 -10.48 -16.12 8.39
CA ARG A 103 -10.33 -15.24 9.54
C ARG A 103 -11.68 -14.96 10.21
N GLY A 104 -12.73 -14.72 9.42
CA GLY A 104 -14.07 -14.53 9.94
C GLY A 104 -14.59 -15.76 10.70
N ASN A 105 -14.29 -16.95 10.18
CA ASN A 105 -14.70 -18.20 10.81
C ASN A 105 -14.06 -18.40 12.19
N GLN A 106 -12.86 -17.88 12.41
CA GLN A 106 -12.20 -17.92 13.73
C GLN A 106 -13.00 -17.19 14.80
N TYR A 107 -13.78 -16.19 14.40
CA TYR A 107 -14.64 -15.41 15.30
C TYR A 107 -16.10 -15.84 15.25
N GLY A 108 -16.42 -16.90 14.51
CA GLY A 108 -17.77 -17.39 14.35
C GLY A 108 -18.63 -16.60 13.35
N PHE A 109 -18.02 -15.77 12.51
CA PHE A 109 -18.76 -15.01 11.49
C PHE A 109 -19.01 -15.87 10.27
N THR A 110 -20.19 -15.72 9.67
CA THR A 110 -20.54 -16.40 8.43
C THR A 110 -20.10 -15.57 7.21
N LEU A 111 -20.08 -16.22 6.04
CA LEU A 111 -19.84 -15.50 4.78
C LEU A 111 -20.90 -14.41 4.57
N ALA A 112 -22.16 -14.67 4.94
CA ALA A 112 -23.23 -13.68 4.83
C ALA A 112 -22.93 -12.43 5.66
N ASP A 113 -22.41 -12.59 6.88
CA ASP A 113 -22.04 -11.47 7.75
C ASP A 113 -20.98 -10.58 7.07
N ILE A 114 -19.94 -11.21 6.52
CA ILE A 114 -18.85 -10.52 5.84
C ILE A 114 -19.36 -9.82 4.59
N LEU A 115 -20.16 -10.53 3.78
CA LEU A 115 -20.71 -10.00 2.53
C LEU A 115 -21.59 -8.78 2.76
N ASN A 116 -22.46 -8.83 3.75
CA ASN A 116 -23.32 -7.71 4.10
C ASN A 116 -22.51 -6.47 4.47
N HIS A 117 -21.44 -6.65 5.24
CA HIS A 117 -20.58 -5.54 5.63
C HIS A 117 -19.82 -4.96 4.43
N LEU A 118 -19.30 -5.81 3.56
CA LEU A 118 -18.60 -5.38 2.35
C LEU A 118 -19.53 -4.62 1.39
N GLN A 119 -20.77 -5.07 1.24
CA GLN A 119 -21.77 -4.38 0.41
C GLN A 119 -22.04 -2.97 0.92
N ARG A 120 -22.18 -2.79 2.23
CA ARG A 120 -22.36 -1.46 2.82
C ARG A 120 -21.17 -0.55 2.53
N ARG A 121 -19.95 -1.08 2.62
CA ARG A 121 -18.75 -0.32 2.30
C ARG A 121 -18.71 0.08 0.82
N HIS A 122 -19.13 -0.80 -0.05
CA HIS A 122 -19.20 -0.53 -1.49
C HIS A 122 -20.22 0.56 -1.80
N GLU A 123 -21.41 0.51 -1.18
CA GLU A 123 -22.47 1.50 -1.37
C GLU A 123 -22.10 2.88 -0.82
N ASN A 124 -21.33 2.93 0.25
CA ASN A 124 -20.98 4.18 0.92
C ASN A 124 -19.65 4.78 0.42
N GLY A 125 -19.03 4.14 -0.53
CA GLY A 125 -17.85 4.73 -1.01
C GLY A 125 -16.77 4.09 -1.50
#